data_3688a3ec0c1f06374dbb1ce2052e24fd
#
_entry.id   3688a3ec0c1f06374dbb1ce2052e24fd
#
_cell.length_a   1.000
_cell.length_b   1.000
_cell.length_c   1.000
_cell.angle_alpha   90.00
_cell.angle_beta   90.00
_cell.angle_gamma   90.00
#
_symmetry.space_group_name_H-M   'P 1'
#
loop_
_entity.id
_entity.type
_entity.pdbx_description
1 polymer ?
#
loop_
_entity_poly.entity_id
_entity_poly.type
_entity_poly.pdbx_seq_one_letter_code
_entity_poly.pdbx_strand_id
1 'polypeptide(L)'
;MCLARNVLEIGTLGGYSTIWLARAVGPSGQVITLEFDPTHADVARANIERAELADRVDIRVGAALDSLPLIAKEELGPFDLVFIDADKENNTEYVRWALALSHPGTVIIVDNVVRGGGHVSNPDIDDERVKASRAVLEMIAAEPKLDGTAIQTVGSKGWDGFAVAVVNE
;
A
#
# COMPACT_ATOMS: atom_id res chain seq x y z
N MET A 1 3.75 -5.04 18.22
CA MET A 1 3.80 -3.69 17.66
C MET A 1 4.86 -3.72 16.57
N CYS A 2 4.50 -3.49 15.33
CA CYS A 2 5.47 -3.39 14.24
C CYS A 2 6.28 -2.10 14.45
N LEU A 3 7.59 -2.22 14.60
CA LEU A 3 8.52 -1.08 14.69
C LEU A 3 9.07 -0.79 13.29
N ALA A 4 8.17 -0.55 12.33
CA ALA A 4 8.55 -0.27 10.96
C ALA A 4 9.47 0.95 10.88
N ARG A 5 10.59 0.80 10.19
CA ARG A 5 11.55 1.87 9.88
C ARG A 5 11.66 2.12 8.39
N ASN A 6 11.48 1.08 7.59
CA ASN A 6 11.52 1.16 6.14
C ASN A 6 10.14 0.82 5.56
N VAL A 7 9.48 1.81 4.97
CA VAL A 7 8.08 1.70 4.52
C VAL A 7 8.00 2.00 3.03
N LEU A 8 7.26 1.15 2.32
CA LEU A 8 6.86 1.39 0.94
C LEU A 8 5.37 1.73 0.89
N GLU A 9 5.02 2.82 0.23
CA GLU A 9 3.65 3.21 -0.05
C GLU A 9 3.42 3.22 -1.57
N ILE A 10 2.32 2.62 -2.01
CA ILE A 10 1.90 2.64 -3.42
C ILE A 10 0.59 3.41 -3.50
N GLY A 11 0.66 4.64 -4.00
CA GLY A 11 -0.42 5.62 -4.02
C GLY A 11 -0.23 6.70 -2.95
N THR A 12 0.30 7.87 -3.36
CA THR A 12 0.60 9.01 -2.47
C THR A 12 -0.56 10.01 -2.38
N LEU A 13 -1.19 10.30 -3.53
CA LEU A 13 -2.18 11.36 -3.70
C LEU A 13 -1.66 12.69 -3.12
N GLY A 14 -2.36 13.25 -2.13
CA GLY A 14 -1.96 14.49 -1.43
C GLY A 14 -1.02 14.29 -0.24
N GLY A 15 -0.51 13.08 0.00
CA GLY A 15 0.45 12.77 1.06
C GLY A 15 -0.15 12.58 2.46
N TYR A 16 -1.47 12.32 2.57
CA TYR A 16 -2.10 12.16 3.88
C TYR A 16 -1.57 10.94 4.65
N SER A 17 -1.66 9.76 4.06
CA SER A 17 -1.11 8.51 4.62
C SER A 17 0.40 8.59 4.77
N THR A 18 1.09 9.13 3.76
CA THR A 18 2.53 9.34 3.75
C THR A 18 3.02 10.10 4.99
N ILE A 19 2.34 11.19 5.35
CA ILE A 19 2.66 11.99 6.55
C ILE A 19 2.53 11.15 7.83
N TRP A 20 1.47 10.33 7.94
CA TRP A 20 1.29 9.46 9.11
C TRP A 20 2.33 8.35 9.16
N LEU A 21 2.67 7.75 8.04
CA LEU A 21 3.74 6.75 7.93
C LEU A 21 5.09 7.36 8.31
N ALA A 22 5.42 8.54 7.77
CA ALA A 22 6.67 9.24 8.06
C ALA A 22 6.80 9.66 9.54
N ARG A 23 5.70 9.98 10.20
CA ARG A 23 5.67 10.20 11.66
C ARG A 23 5.91 8.92 12.44
N ALA A 24 5.32 7.82 11.97
CA ALA A 24 5.39 6.53 12.65
C ALA A 24 6.78 5.88 12.59
N VAL A 25 7.49 6.01 11.46
CA VAL A 25 8.85 5.45 11.32
C VAL A 25 9.90 6.20 12.16
N GLY A 26 9.60 7.42 12.58
CA GLY A 26 10.48 8.24 13.42
C GLY A 26 11.70 8.82 12.68
N PRO A 27 12.64 9.45 13.42
CA PRO A 27 13.75 10.22 12.81
C PRO A 27 14.76 9.39 12.02
N SER A 28 14.86 8.10 12.31
CA SER A 28 15.80 7.18 11.65
C SER A 28 15.15 6.28 10.61
N GLY A 29 13.86 6.46 10.35
CA GLY A 29 13.11 5.68 9.38
C GLY A 29 12.93 6.44 8.07
N GLN A 30 12.47 5.72 7.05
CA GLN A 30 12.23 6.22 5.70
C GLN A 30 10.91 5.70 5.15
N VAL A 31 10.25 6.52 4.35
CA VAL A 31 9.09 6.16 3.53
C VAL A 31 9.43 6.40 2.07
N ILE A 32 9.33 5.38 1.24
CA ILE A 32 9.32 5.53 -0.21
C ILE A 32 7.86 5.47 -0.65
N THR A 33 7.41 6.49 -1.37
CA THR A 33 6.01 6.56 -1.83
C THR A 33 5.95 6.77 -3.34
N LEU A 34 5.05 6.03 -4.00
CA LEU A 34 4.91 6.01 -5.45
C LEU A 34 3.64 6.76 -5.86
N GLU A 35 3.78 7.74 -6.76
CA GLU A 35 2.66 8.53 -7.27
C GLU A 35 2.70 8.59 -8.79
N PHE A 36 1.57 8.27 -9.42
CA PHE A 36 1.46 8.27 -10.86
C PHE A 36 1.38 9.71 -11.44
N ASP A 37 0.60 10.57 -10.79
CA ASP A 37 0.32 11.94 -11.27
C ASP A 37 1.32 12.95 -10.69
N PRO A 38 2.12 13.64 -11.54
CA PRO A 38 3.08 14.62 -11.07
C PRO A 38 2.41 15.80 -10.33
N THR A 39 1.16 16.13 -10.65
CA THR A 39 0.43 17.21 -9.96
C THR A 39 0.10 16.81 -8.53
N HIS A 40 -0.31 15.55 -8.31
CA HIS A 40 -0.54 15.01 -6.97
C HIS A 40 0.78 14.95 -6.18
N ALA A 41 1.86 14.51 -6.81
CA ALA A 41 3.18 14.48 -6.19
C ALA A 41 3.66 15.87 -5.73
N ASP A 42 3.40 16.91 -6.51
CA ASP A 42 3.74 18.29 -6.13
C ASP A 42 2.94 18.77 -4.92
N VAL A 43 1.64 18.44 -4.87
CA VAL A 43 0.79 18.71 -3.68
C VAL A 43 1.30 17.93 -2.47
N ALA A 44 1.65 16.65 -2.65
CA ALA A 44 2.19 15.84 -1.56
C ALA A 44 3.50 16.41 -1.02
N ARG A 45 4.44 16.82 -1.88
CA ARG A 45 5.70 17.48 -1.46
C ARG A 45 5.44 18.68 -0.58
N ALA A 46 4.57 19.58 -1.03
CA ALA A 46 4.23 20.79 -0.26
C ALA A 46 3.60 20.46 1.11
N ASN A 47 2.76 19.43 1.19
CA ASN A 47 2.15 19.00 2.43
C ASN A 47 3.15 18.33 3.38
N ILE A 48 4.07 17.50 2.85
CA ILE A 48 5.11 16.81 3.60
C ILE A 48 6.15 17.83 4.13
N GLU A 49 6.53 18.82 3.33
CA GLU A 49 7.39 19.93 3.75
C GLU A 49 6.73 20.73 4.88
N ARG A 50 5.45 21.08 4.76
CA ARG A 50 4.69 21.77 5.81
C ARG A 50 4.60 20.95 7.10
N ALA A 51 4.61 19.62 6.99
CA ALA A 51 4.62 18.71 8.13
C ALA A 51 6.02 18.49 8.73
N GLU A 52 7.08 19.11 8.16
CA GLU A 52 8.49 18.97 8.56
C GLU A 52 9.00 17.52 8.50
N LEU A 53 8.64 16.79 7.42
CA LEU A 53 8.94 15.36 7.23
C LEU A 53 9.67 15.06 5.91
N ALA A 54 10.11 16.10 5.19
CA ALA A 54 10.75 15.94 3.88
C ALA A 54 12.06 15.14 3.94
N ASP A 55 12.73 15.14 5.08
CA ASP A 55 13.96 14.38 5.34
C ASP A 55 13.76 12.85 5.40
N ARG A 56 12.51 12.38 5.49
CA ARG A 56 12.15 10.96 5.67
C ARG A 56 11.33 10.38 4.53
N VAL A 57 10.98 11.20 3.53
CA VAL A 57 10.09 10.77 2.45
C VAL A 57 10.76 10.94 1.09
N ASP A 58 10.81 9.85 0.34
CA ASP A 58 11.23 9.83 -1.06
C ASP A 58 9.98 9.59 -1.95
N ILE A 59 9.58 10.61 -2.72
CA ILE A 59 8.45 10.52 -3.64
C ILE A 59 8.96 10.16 -5.04
N ARG A 60 8.59 8.99 -5.53
CA ARG A 60 8.88 8.52 -6.89
C ARG A 60 7.68 8.76 -7.79
N VAL A 61 7.86 9.54 -8.86
CA VAL A 61 6.78 9.89 -9.79
C VAL A 61 6.83 8.99 -11.01
N GLY A 62 5.70 8.38 -11.34
CA GLY A 62 5.53 7.48 -12.48
C GLY A 62 4.65 6.28 -12.14
N ALA A 63 4.45 5.39 -13.12
CA ALA A 63 3.72 4.16 -12.88
C ALA A 63 4.43 3.30 -11.83
N ALA A 64 3.68 2.81 -10.84
CA ALA A 64 4.27 2.03 -9.75
C ALA A 64 4.96 0.76 -10.27
N LEU A 65 4.39 0.10 -11.28
CA LEU A 65 4.98 -1.09 -11.91
C LEU A 65 6.30 -0.82 -12.64
N ASP A 66 6.59 0.44 -13.01
CA ASP A 66 7.88 0.84 -13.55
C ASP A 66 8.87 1.20 -12.44
N SER A 67 8.38 1.75 -11.34
CA SER A 67 9.20 2.18 -10.19
C SER A 67 9.64 1.00 -9.31
N LEU A 68 8.80 -0.01 -9.10
CA LEU A 68 9.08 -1.16 -8.24
C LEU A 68 10.31 -1.97 -8.65
N PRO A 69 10.53 -2.28 -9.96
CA PRO A 69 11.78 -2.91 -10.41
C PRO A 69 13.02 -2.06 -10.15
N LEU A 70 12.91 -0.73 -10.19
CA LEU A 70 14.03 0.17 -9.89
C LEU A 70 14.36 0.16 -8.41
N ILE A 71 13.35 0.18 -7.53
CA ILE A 71 13.51 0.03 -6.07
C ILE A 71 14.24 -1.28 -5.73
N ALA A 72 13.86 -2.38 -6.39
CA ALA A 72 14.54 -3.67 -6.23
C ALA A 72 16.00 -3.61 -6.66
N LYS A 73 16.29 -2.98 -7.82
CA LYS A 73 17.64 -2.83 -8.35
C LYS A 73 18.52 -1.91 -7.50
N GLU A 74 17.91 -0.90 -6.89
CA GLU A 74 18.58 0.04 -5.97
C GLU A 74 18.79 -0.56 -4.56
N GLU A 75 18.29 -1.79 -4.32
CA GLU A 75 18.41 -2.51 -3.04
C GLU A 75 17.83 -1.72 -1.84
N LEU A 76 16.76 -0.96 -2.07
CA LEU A 76 16.12 -0.11 -1.05
C LEU A 76 15.24 -0.89 -0.06
N GLY A 77 14.94 -2.14 -0.34
CA GLY A 77 14.32 -3.08 0.59
C GLY A 77 15.35 -3.81 1.47
N PRO A 78 14.93 -4.77 2.30
CA PRO A 78 13.52 -5.13 2.48
C PRO A 78 12.75 -4.10 3.30
N PHE A 79 11.43 -4.04 3.08
CA PHE A 79 10.53 -3.15 3.81
C PHE A 79 9.90 -3.86 5.01
N ASP A 80 9.66 -3.09 6.08
CA ASP A 80 8.96 -3.58 7.28
C ASP A 80 7.43 -3.49 7.13
N LEU A 81 6.96 -2.52 6.32
CA LEU A 81 5.56 -2.31 6.01
C LEU A 81 5.41 -1.87 4.56
N VAL A 82 4.42 -2.46 3.88
CA VAL A 82 3.99 -2.02 2.55
C VAL A 82 2.51 -1.62 2.62
N PHE A 83 2.19 -0.38 2.23
CA PHE A 83 0.83 0.13 2.17
C PHE A 83 0.43 0.36 0.71
N ILE A 84 -0.68 -0.24 0.28
CA ILE A 84 -1.16 -0.24 -1.12
C ILE A 84 -2.53 0.42 -1.17
N ASP A 85 -2.59 1.64 -1.73
CA ASP A 85 -3.82 2.39 -1.99
C ASP A 85 -3.73 3.13 -3.33
N ALA A 86 -3.57 2.40 -4.41
CA ALA A 86 -3.50 2.90 -5.78
C ALA A 86 -4.66 2.35 -6.64
N ASP A 87 -4.44 2.24 -7.95
CA ASP A 87 -5.39 1.64 -8.88
C ASP A 87 -5.61 0.15 -8.55
N LYS A 88 -6.88 -0.24 -8.51
CA LYS A 88 -7.26 -1.55 -7.97
C LYS A 88 -6.96 -2.70 -8.92
N GLU A 89 -6.94 -2.43 -10.21
CA GLU A 89 -6.67 -3.40 -11.27
C GLU A 89 -5.26 -4.03 -11.14
N ASN A 90 -4.31 -3.28 -10.59
CA ASN A 90 -2.94 -3.74 -10.39
C ASN A 90 -2.64 -4.26 -8.97
N ASN A 91 -3.61 -4.32 -8.06
CA ASN A 91 -3.40 -4.72 -6.67
C ASN A 91 -2.68 -6.09 -6.52
N THR A 92 -3.01 -7.07 -7.37
CA THR A 92 -2.34 -8.38 -7.32
C THR A 92 -0.86 -8.30 -7.66
N GLU A 93 -0.48 -7.47 -8.64
CA GLU A 93 0.93 -7.24 -8.99
C GLU A 93 1.64 -6.45 -7.90
N TYR A 94 0.96 -5.47 -7.28
CA TYR A 94 1.52 -4.72 -6.14
C TYR A 94 1.80 -5.64 -4.95
N VAL A 95 0.90 -6.59 -4.63
CA VAL A 95 1.14 -7.57 -3.56
C VAL A 95 2.30 -8.52 -3.91
N ARG A 96 2.47 -8.94 -5.17
CA ARG A 96 3.63 -9.73 -5.60
C ARG A 96 4.94 -8.98 -5.39
N TRP A 97 4.99 -7.71 -5.79
CA TRP A 97 6.14 -6.86 -5.56
C TRP A 97 6.37 -6.58 -4.08
N ALA A 98 5.31 -6.33 -3.31
CA ALA A 98 5.40 -6.17 -1.87
C ALA A 98 6.06 -7.39 -1.22
N LEU A 99 5.62 -8.61 -1.58
CA LEU A 99 6.20 -9.85 -1.08
C LEU A 99 7.68 -10.02 -1.49
N ALA A 100 8.02 -9.68 -2.75
CA ALA A 100 9.39 -9.77 -3.26
C ALA A 100 10.36 -8.80 -2.55
N LEU A 101 9.85 -7.66 -2.07
CA LEU A 101 10.62 -6.61 -1.39
C LEU A 101 10.50 -6.69 0.15
N SER A 102 10.00 -7.79 0.68
CA SER A 102 9.72 -8.00 2.09
C SER A 102 10.72 -8.95 2.76
N HIS A 103 10.64 -9.03 4.07
CA HIS A 103 11.27 -10.05 4.92
C HIS A 103 10.21 -10.71 5.81
N PRO A 104 10.50 -11.85 6.47
CA PRO A 104 9.60 -12.41 7.47
C PRO A 104 9.23 -11.39 8.55
N GLY A 105 7.94 -11.23 8.81
CA GLY A 105 7.39 -10.23 9.73
C GLY A 105 6.95 -8.91 9.06
N THR A 106 7.23 -8.71 7.79
CA THR A 106 6.71 -7.55 7.03
C THR A 106 5.18 -7.56 7.03
N VAL A 107 4.59 -6.41 7.27
CA VAL A 107 3.14 -6.21 7.18
C VAL A 107 2.78 -5.60 5.83
N ILE A 108 1.87 -6.23 5.10
CA ILE A 108 1.31 -5.72 3.84
C ILE A 108 -0.14 -5.33 4.08
N ILE A 109 -0.50 -4.09 3.74
CA ILE A 109 -1.86 -3.57 3.85
C ILE A 109 -2.36 -3.17 2.46
N VAL A 110 -3.56 -3.63 2.10
CA VAL A 110 -4.23 -3.27 0.84
C VAL A 110 -5.55 -2.60 1.17
N ASP A 111 -5.71 -1.34 0.80
CA ASP A 111 -6.90 -0.56 1.11
C ASP A 111 -8.03 -0.76 0.08
N ASN A 112 -9.27 -0.50 0.53
CA ASN A 112 -10.52 -0.57 -0.21
C ASN A 112 -10.84 -1.95 -0.82
N VAL A 113 -10.70 -3.00 -0.04
CA VAL A 113 -10.96 -4.38 -0.50
C VAL A 113 -12.40 -4.86 -0.25
N VAL A 114 -13.21 -4.16 0.55
CA VAL A 114 -14.60 -4.57 0.87
C VAL A 114 -15.61 -4.03 -0.12
N ARG A 115 -15.43 -2.83 -0.64
CA ARG A 115 -16.22 -2.25 -1.73
C ARG A 115 -17.73 -2.26 -1.48
N GLY A 116 -18.22 -1.31 -0.67
CA GLY A 116 -19.64 -1.10 -0.46
C GLY A 116 -20.37 -2.14 0.39
N GLY A 117 -19.66 -2.87 1.25
CA GLY A 117 -20.27 -3.73 2.26
C GLY A 117 -20.89 -5.01 1.71
N GLY A 118 -20.09 -5.88 1.14
CA GLY A 118 -20.50 -7.20 0.66
C GLY A 118 -20.44 -7.39 -0.85
N HIS A 119 -20.12 -6.34 -1.61
CA HIS A 119 -19.96 -6.47 -3.05
C HIS A 119 -18.85 -7.45 -3.41
N VAL A 120 -17.77 -7.46 -2.66
CA VAL A 120 -16.63 -8.36 -2.90
C VAL A 120 -17.01 -9.84 -2.75
N SER A 121 -17.96 -10.18 -1.87
CA SER A 121 -18.43 -11.55 -1.65
C SER A 121 -19.54 -11.98 -2.61
N ASN A 122 -20.12 -11.07 -3.38
CA ASN A 122 -21.17 -11.38 -4.36
C ASN A 122 -20.57 -11.62 -5.76
N PRO A 123 -20.57 -12.87 -6.27
CA PRO A 123 -19.99 -13.19 -7.58
C PRO A 123 -20.73 -12.55 -8.76
N ASP A 124 -22.00 -12.15 -8.57
CA ASP A 124 -22.85 -11.57 -9.63
C ASP A 124 -22.55 -10.09 -9.89
N ILE A 125 -21.73 -9.44 -9.04
CA ILE A 125 -21.33 -8.05 -9.25
C ILE A 125 -20.29 -7.98 -10.36
N ASP A 126 -20.70 -7.34 -11.47
CA ASP A 126 -19.86 -7.09 -12.65
C ASP A 126 -19.25 -5.68 -12.63
N ASP A 127 -18.42 -5.42 -11.62
CA ASP A 127 -17.63 -4.18 -11.47
C ASP A 127 -16.16 -4.57 -11.42
N GLU A 128 -15.34 -3.99 -12.30
CA GLU A 128 -13.92 -4.35 -12.43
C GLU A 128 -13.12 -4.08 -11.13
N ARG A 129 -13.48 -3.05 -10.39
CA ARG A 129 -12.83 -2.76 -9.09
C ARG A 129 -13.21 -3.79 -8.02
N VAL A 130 -14.44 -4.28 -8.06
CA VAL A 130 -14.90 -5.36 -7.16
C VAL A 130 -14.21 -6.67 -7.52
N LYS A 131 -14.09 -6.98 -8.81
CA LYS A 131 -13.34 -8.15 -9.30
C LYS A 131 -11.87 -8.09 -8.88
N ALA A 132 -11.22 -6.95 -9.06
CA ALA A 132 -9.83 -6.74 -8.66
C ALA A 132 -9.65 -6.89 -7.13
N SER A 133 -10.58 -6.36 -6.33
CA SER A 133 -10.55 -6.53 -4.88
C SER A 133 -10.74 -8.00 -4.46
N ARG A 134 -11.59 -8.74 -5.16
CA ARG A 134 -11.77 -10.18 -4.94
C ARG A 134 -10.49 -10.95 -5.30
N ALA A 135 -9.92 -10.66 -6.47
CA ALA A 135 -8.70 -11.31 -6.94
C ALA A 135 -7.51 -11.12 -5.97
N VAL A 136 -7.34 -9.94 -5.39
CA VAL A 136 -6.27 -9.71 -4.42
C VAL A 136 -6.51 -10.45 -3.10
N LEU A 137 -7.76 -10.55 -2.63
CA LEU A 137 -8.09 -11.34 -1.43
C LEU A 137 -7.86 -12.84 -1.66
N GLU A 138 -8.27 -13.36 -2.81
CA GLU A 138 -8.03 -14.75 -3.21
C GLU A 138 -6.52 -15.04 -3.33
N MET A 139 -5.76 -14.10 -3.90
CA MET A 139 -4.31 -14.22 -3.99
C MET A 139 -3.66 -14.26 -2.61
N ILE A 140 -4.02 -13.37 -1.69
CA ILE A 140 -3.48 -13.36 -0.33
C ILE A 140 -3.81 -14.67 0.39
N ALA A 141 -5.04 -15.17 0.24
CA ALA A 141 -5.48 -16.43 0.85
C ALA A 141 -4.78 -17.67 0.27
N ALA A 142 -4.35 -17.63 -0.99
CA ALA A 142 -3.68 -18.72 -1.68
C ALA A 142 -2.15 -18.70 -1.54
N GLU A 143 -1.55 -17.58 -1.11
CA GLU A 143 -0.09 -17.42 -1.01
C GLU A 143 0.43 -18.03 0.31
N PRO A 144 1.20 -19.13 0.27
CA PRO A 144 1.66 -19.80 1.48
C PRO A 144 2.57 -18.96 2.39
N LYS A 145 3.18 -17.91 1.83
CA LYS A 145 4.05 -17.01 2.59
C LYS A 145 3.29 -15.88 3.27
N LEU A 146 1.97 -15.81 3.13
CA LEU A 146 1.16 -14.76 3.72
C LEU A 146 0.12 -15.31 4.68
N ASP A 147 0.12 -14.80 5.91
CA ASP A 147 -1.01 -14.91 6.82
C ASP A 147 -1.84 -13.65 6.76
N GLY A 148 -3.02 -13.73 6.12
CA GLY A 148 -3.83 -12.55 5.84
C GLY A 148 -5.26 -12.63 6.35
N THR A 149 -5.85 -11.46 6.58
CA THR A 149 -7.26 -11.28 6.86
C THR A 149 -7.77 -9.96 6.25
N ALA A 150 -9.08 -9.81 6.17
CA ALA A 150 -9.71 -8.55 5.77
C ALA A 150 -10.57 -8.00 6.91
N ILE A 151 -10.50 -6.70 7.13
CA ILE A 151 -11.26 -5.98 8.17
C ILE A 151 -12.19 -5.01 7.48
N GLN A 152 -13.50 -5.15 7.75
CA GLN A 152 -14.50 -4.20 7.27
C GLN A 152 -14.54 -2.97 8.17
N THR A 153 -14.67 -1.81 7.56
CA THR A 153 -14.80 -0.53 8.23
C THR A 153 -16.06 0.20 7.79
N VAL A 154 -16.52 1.13 8.62
CA VAL A 154 -17.64 2.04 8.30
C VAL A 154 -17.17 3.47 8.54
N GLY A 155 -17.22 4.27 7.49
CA GLY A 155 -16.85 5.68 7.55
C GLY A 155 -17.94 6.58 6.97
N SER A 156 -17.62 7.88 6.85
CA SER A 156 -18.53 8.87 6.24
C SER A 156 -18.89 8.56 4.78
N LYS A 157 -18.04 7.80 4.08
CA LYS A 157 -18.24 7.34 2.70
C LYS A 157 -18.99 6.02 2.60
N GLY A 158 -19.46 5.46 3.72
CA GLY A 158 -20.14 4.17 3.79
C GLY A 158 -19.20 3.03 4.19
N TRP A 159 -19.52 1.84 3.69
CA TRP A 159 -18.80 0.59 3.98
C TRP A 159 -17.61 0.43 3.07
N ASP A 160 -16.46 0.16 3.66
CA ASP A 160 -15.25 -0.29 2.96
C ASP A 160 -14.43 -1.18 3.91
N GLY A 161 -13.15 -1.33 3.67
CA GLY A 161 -12.24 -2.10 4.51
C GLY A 161 -10.90 -2.30 3.85
N PHE A 162 -10.01 -2.93 4.58
CA PHE A 162 -8.66 -3.22 4.12
C PHE A 162 -8.28 -4.66 4.43
N ALA A 163 -7.41 -5.22 3.60
CA ALA A 163 -6.71 -6.45 3.92
C ALA A 163 -5.41 -6.14 4.66
N VAL A 164 -5.05 -6.99 5.60
CA VAL A 164 -3.76 -7.00 6.25
C VAL A 164 -3.18 -8.40 6.18
N ALA A 165 -1.93 -8.50 5.75
CA ALA A 165 -1.20 -9.75 5.70
C ALA A 165 0.18 -9.59 6.34
N VAL A 166 0.68 -10.66 6.94
CA VAL A 166 2.03 -10.74 7.50
C VAL A 166 2.81 -11.77 6.70
N VAL A 167 4.03 -11.41 6.32
CA VAL A 167 4.93 -12.32 5.60
C VAL A 167 5.51 -13.33 6.59
N ASN A 168 5.36 -14.61 6.27
CA ASN A 168 5.90 -15.73 7.03
C ASN A 168 7.34 -16.10 6.60
N GLU A 169 7.93 -17.06 7.28
CA GLU A 169 9.24 -17.63 6.95
C GLU A 169 9.23 -18.45 5.64
#